data_3047a46c89b0efb071aadde3dc7693c6
#
_entry.id   3047a46c89b0efb071aadde3dc7693c6
#
_cell.length_a   1.000
_cell.length_b   1.000
_cell.length_c   1.000
_cell.angle_alpha   90.00
_cell.angle_beta   90.00
_cell.angle_gamma   90.00
#
_symmetry.space_group_name_H-M   'P 1'
#
loop_
_entity.id
_entity.type
_entity.pdbx_description
1 polymer ?
#
loop_
_entity_poly.entity_id
_entity_poly.type
_entity_poly.pdbx_seq_one_letter_code
_entity_poly.pdbx_strand_id
1 'polypeptide(L)'
;MSRRLALRWGAVTLGSAALGSAALGSVALSACSRGSANETGSEISPFDDEVRAAEQARFHSGRTVERNLTAAPARVSLGAREVDTWSYGAEAVGPELRISKGDQLNVLLQNDLPTETSVHWHGIAIRNDMDGVPPVTQERIQPGAEFTYDFVAPDHGTYWYHSHSGLQADRGLFGALVVEDPNDRTGADEDVVIVIDDWLDGLGTTPDAVLRALSPDVQGGHHGHGGTPPEVDGAEIDSAAELLGSGHGNSKALGGMATHITYPLHLINGRPVEDPFVVSATAGTRLRLRVINAGAETPYRFSVAGHEMTVVSADGQDVAYTAGDEILIAPAQRYDVLVTVQSGSWPIAAKVEGKSGGVACLLRTPDSVAVVDLTSPAVLSGSGGRLVLESELRPSGALELRAPDRAYSVDLIQAGDRYLWGMAGADAGRLRMKQGERIRIVMNNDTDMWHPMHTHGHTFSVPSYGGLRRDTVIVLPRTQMAIDFDADNPGRWMFHCHNAYHFEAGMTADLHYVR
;
A
#
# COMPACT_ATOMS: atom_id res chain seq x y z
N MET A 1 56.03 29.17 -18.69
CA MET A 1 55.68 29.94 -19.91
C MET A 1 54.18 29.86 -20.08
N SER A 2 53.44 30.71 -19.53
CA SER A 2 52.90 32.01 -19.93
C SER A 2 52.20 31.99 -21.29
N ARG A 3 50.83 32.09 -21.27
CA ARG A 3 50.13 33.25 -21.80
C ARG A 3 48.60 33.15 -21.57
N ARG A 4 48.08 34.10 -20.83
CA ARG A 4 46.68 34.53 -20.77
C ARG A 4 46.27 35.24 -22.07
N LEU A 5 45.04 35.14 -22.48
CA LEU A 5 44.38 36.31 -23.09
C LEU A 5 42.87 36.31 -22.78
N ALA A 6 42.42 37.47 -22.38
CA ALA A 6 41.06 37.78 -21.98
C ALA A 6 40.34 38.63 -23.06
N LEU A 7 39.02 38.72 -22.92
CA LEU A 7 38.10 39.79 -23.36
C LEU A 7 37.72 39.89 -24.86
N ARG A 8 36.41 39.86 -25.16
CA ARG A 8 35.65 41.10 -25.44
C ARG A 8 34.16 40.85 -25.66
N TRP A 9 33.38 41.70 -25.05
CA TRP A 9 31.96 41.94 -25.25
C TRP A 9 31.66 42.52 -26.64
N GLY A 10 30.49 42.18 -27.22
CA GLY A 10 29.96 42.86 -28.38
C GLY A 10 28.44 42.72 -28.42
N ALA A 11 27.73 43.77 -27.99
CA ALA A 11 26.30 43.94 -28.19
C ALA A 11 26.07 44.54 -29.59
N VAL A 12 25.11 44.01 -30.36
CA VAL A 12 24.52 44.70 -31.50
C VAL A 12 23.01 44.49 -31.53
N THR A 13 22.31 45.55 -31.70
CA THR A 13 20.87 45.78 -31.67
C THR A 13 20.23 45.64 -33.02
N LEU A 14 18.92 45.25 -33.01
CA LEU A 14 17.81 45.62 -33.91
C LEU A 14 17.81 45.24 -35.38
N GLY A 15 16.74 44.54 -35.77
CA GLY A 15 16.26 44.48 -37.13
C GLY A 15 14.91 43.76 -37.24
N SER A 16 13.82 44.55 -37.28
CA SER A 16 12.45 44.05 -37.50
C SER A 16 12.22 43.65 -38.97
N ALA A 17 11.57 42.54 -39.23
CA ALA A 17 10.77 42.33 -40.43
C ALA A 17 9.68 41.30 -40.20
N ALA A 18 8.48 41.64 -40.58
CA ALA A 18 7.21 40.94 -40.38
C ALA A 18 6.89 39.94 -41.50
N LEU A 19 5.83 39.15 -41.23
CA LEU A 19 4.89 38.44 -42.09
C LEU A 19 5.08 36.94 -42.31
N GLY A 20 4.08 36.18 -41.84
CA GLY A 20 3.82 34.80 -42.23
C GLY A 20 2.87 34.08 -41.27
N SER A 21 1.56 34.32 -41.40
CA SER A 21 0.50 33.66 -40.62
C SER A 21 0.41 32.17 -40.95
N ALA A 22 0.49 31.32 -39.93
CA ALA A 22 -0.09 29.99 -39.94
C ALA A 22 -0.75 29.74 -38.59
N ALA A 23 -2.07 29.70 -38.58
CA ALA A 23 -2.89 29.45 -37.43
C ALA A 23 -2.78 27.96 -37.03
N LEU A 24 -2.18 27.69 -35.87
CA LEU A 24 -2.35 26.46 -35.14
C LEU A 24 -3.08 26.81 -33.83
N GLY A 25 -4.29 26.27 -33.72
CA GLY A 25 -5.17 26.54 -32.59
C GLY A 25 -4.56 26.10 -31.25
N SER A 26 -4.11 27.08 -30.52
CA SER A 26 -3.78 26.92 -29.11
C SER A 26 -5.10 26.91 -28.32
N VAL A 27 -5.51 25.75 -27.85
CA VAL A 27 -6.51 25.65 -26.79
C VAL A 27 -5.87 26.25 -25.54
N ALA A 28 -6.15 27.50 -25.28
CA ALA A 28 -5.80 28.14 -24.02
C ALA A 28 -6.64 27.50 -22.92
N LEU A 29 -6.05 26.60 -22.15
CA LEU A 29 -6.54 26.25 -20.83
C LEU A 29 -6.47 27.52 -19.96
N SER A 30 -7.58 28.21 -19.86
CA SER A 30 -7.77 29.25 -18.85
C SER A 30 -7.72 28.57 -17.48
N ALA A 31 -6.54 28.51 -16.90
CA ALA A 31 -6.39 28.25 -15.48
C ALA A 31 -7.01 29.44 -14.74
N CYS A 32 -8.27 29.28 -14.34
CA CYS A 32 -8.84 30.10 -13.29
C CYS A 32 -8.08 29.75 -12.00
N SER A 33 -7.02 30.49 -11.70
CA SER A 33 -6.47 30.57 -10.36
C SER A 33 -7.52 31.22 -9.46
N ARG A 34 -8.45 30.45 -8.95
CA ARG A 34 -9.20 30.82 -7.77
C ARG A 34 -8.21 30.64 -6.63
N GLY A 35 -7.73 31.75 -6.08
CA GLY A 35 -6.89 31.78 -4.91
C GLY A 35 -7.49 30.92 -3.81
N SER A 36 -6.61 30.26 -3.03
CA SER A 36 -6.97 29.54 -1.83
C SER A 36 -7.74 30.49 -0.90
N ALA A 37 -9.07 30.42 -0.93
CA ALA A 37 -9.88 31.01 0.12
C ALA A 37 -9.50 30.23 1.39
N ASN A 38 -8.95 30.93 2.37
CA ASN A 38 -8.86 30.43 3.75
C ASN A 38 -10.28 30.05 4.17
N GLU A 39 -10.65 28.78 4.00
CA GLU A 39 -11.92 28.30 4.50
C GLU A 39 -11.88 28.32 6.03
N THR A 40 -12.67 29.21 6.61
CA THR A 40 -12.77 29.44 8.06
C THR A 40 -13.72 28.44 8.75
N GLY A 41 -14.13 27.37 8.05
CA GLY A 41 -14.96 26.32 8.62
C GLY A 41 -14.25 25.58 9.76
N SER A 42 -14.98 25.22 10.82
CA SER A 42 -14.45 24.33 11.87
C SER A 42 -14.19 22.94 11.31
N GLU A 43 -13.08 22.33 11.66
CA GLU A 43 -12.74 20.96 11.27
C GLU A 43 -13.71 19.96 11.93
N ILE A 44 -14.03 18.88 11.24
CA ILE A 44 -14.81 17.76 11.78
C ILE A 44 -13.82 16.81 12.46
N SER A 45 -13.99 16.65 13.77
CA SER A 45 -13.22 15.72 14.59
C SER A 45 -13.69 14.27 14.38
N PRO A 46 -12.83 13.26 14.57
CA PRO A 46 -13.24 11.84 14.57
C PRO A 46 -14.42 11.51 15.51
N PHE A 47 -14.62 12.32 16.55
CA PHE A 47 -15.64 12.09 17.58
C PHE A 47 -16.93 12.91 17.39
N ASP A 48 -17.03 13.68 16.31
CA ASP A 48 -18.18 14.53 16.01
C ASP A 48 -19.39 13.70 15.51
N ASP A 49 -20.59 14.29 15.62
CA ASP A 49 -21.84 13.62 15.26
C ASP A 49 -21.93 13.28 13.77
N GLU A 50 -21.28 14.05 12.90
CA GLU A 50 -21.23 13.79 11.46
C GLU A 50 -20.58 12.42 11.13
N VAL A 51 -19.55 12.02 11.89
CA VAL A 51 -18.89 10.71 11.74
C VAL A 51 -19.86 9.58 12.11
N ARG A 52 -20.58 9.74 13.22
CA ARG A 52 -21.59 8.77 13.65
C ARG A 52 -22.80 8.71 12.71
N ALA A 53 -23.22 9.86 12.20
CA ALA A 53 -24.32 9.92 11.23
C ALA A 53 -23.99 9.24 9.91
N ALA A 54 -22.76 9.37 9.43
CA ALA A 54 -22.27 8.67 8.23
C ALA A 54 -22.30 7.15 8.43
N GLU A 55 -21.87 6.64 9.59
CA GLU A 55 -21.93 5.20 9.92
C GLU A 55 -23.37 4.70 9.98
N GLN A 56 -24.28 5.44 10.62
CA GLN A 56 -25.70 5.06 10.73
C GLN A 56 -26.43 5.01 9.38
N ALA A 57 -25.96 5.77 8.39
CA ALA A 57 -26.52 5.77 7.04
C ALA A 57 -26.09 4.57 6.18
N ARG A 58 -25.09 3.78 6.61
CA ARG A 58 -24.60 2.60 5.90
C ARG A 58 -25.59 1.44 5.99
N PHE A 59 -25.43 0.49 5.09
CA PHE A 59 -26.18 -0.76 5.17
C PHE A 59 -25.66 -1.62 6.34
N HIS A 60 -26.57 -2.09 7.19
CA HIS A 60 -26.31 -2.98 8.30
C HIS A 60 -26.99 -4.32 8.06
N SER A 61 -26.24 -5.43 8.11
CA SER A 61 -26.79 -6.79 8.02
C SER A 61 -27.55 -7.20 9.29
N GLY A 62 -27.27 -6.52 10.42
CA GLY A 62 -27.74 -6.86 11.75
C GLY A 62 -26.91 -7.96 12.45
N ARG A 63 -25.85 -8.45 11.82
CA ARG A 63 -24.93 -9.43 12.42
C ARG A 63 -23.71 -8.71 13.01
N THR A 64 -23.34 -9.09 14.24
CA THR A 64 -22.08 -8.68 14.87
C THR A 64 -21.12 -9.86 14.92
N VAL A 65 -19.87 -9.61 14.56
CA VAL A 65 -18.78 -10.59 14.62
C VAL A 65 -17.75 -10.09 15.62
N GLU A 66 -17.55 -10.85 16.69
CA GLU A 66 -16.58 -10.53 17.75
C GLU A 66 -15.26 -11.26 17.52
N ARG A 67 -14.14 -10.58 17.70
CA ARG A 67 -12.79 -11.12 17.60
C ARG A 67 -11.89 -10.52 18.68
N ASN A 68 -10.81 -11.24 19.00
CA ASN A 68 -9.75 -10.75 19.88
C ASN A 68 -8.44 -10.76 19.12
N LEU A 69 -7.65 -9.72 19.26
CA LEU A 69 -6.27 -9.62 18.81
C LEU A 69 -5.39 -9.32 20.03
N THR A 70 -4.24 -9.97 20.14
CA THR A 70 -3.22 -9.63 21.11
C THR A 70 -1.95 -9.27 20.39
N ALA A 71 -1.53 -8.00 20.46
CA ALA A 71 -0.23 -7.57 19.99
C ALA A 71 0.80 -7.87 21.09
N ALA A 72 1.75 -8.76 20.84
CA ALA A 72 2.72 -9.23 21.83
C ALA A 72 4.07 -9.56 21.21
N PRO A 73 5.17 -9.51 22.01
CA PRO A 73 6.40 -10.18 21.65
C PRO A 73 6.14 -11.68 21.44
N ALA A 74 6.67 -12.23 20.38
CA ALA A 74 6.45 -13.61 19.99
C ALA A 74 7.74 -14.25 19.48
N ARG A 75 7.83 -15.56 19.64
CA ARG A 75 8.84 -16.37 18.96
C ARG A 75 8.14 -17.15 17.86
N VAL A 76 8.46 -16.79 16.61
CA VAL A 76 7.83 -17.37 15.44
C VAL A 76 8.78 -18.27 14.66
N SER A 77 8.23 -19.31 14.04
CA SER A 77 8.98 -20.24 13.22
C SER A 77 8.92 -19.82 11.74
N LEU A 78 10.08 -19.52 11.18
CA LEU A 78 10.26 -19.22 9.75
C LEU A 78 11.02 -20.36 9.07
N GLY A 79 10.34 -21.47 8.83
CA GLY A 79 10.94 -22.72 8.39
C GLY A 79 11.86 -23.34 9.45
N ALA A 80 13.16 -23.44 9.19
CA ALA A 80 14.13 -23.95 10.15
C ALA A 80 14.65 -22.89 11.15
N ARG A 81 14.20 -21.65 11.03
CA ARG A 81 14.62 -20.52 11.88
C ARG A 81 13.54 -20.20 12.89
N GLU A 82 13.97 -19.97 14.14
CA GLU A 82 13.14 -19.38 15.17
C GLU A 82 13.61 -17.93 15.36
N VAL A 83 12.69 -16.97 15.26
CA VAL A 83 13.01 -15.55 15.42
C VAL A 83 12.14 -14.94 16.52
N ASP A 84 12.73 -14.02 17.27
CA ASP A 84 12.01 -13.20 18.24
C ASP A 84 11.54 -11.94 17.53
N THR A 85 10.24 -11.66 17.56
CA THR A 85 9.58 -10.55 16.84
C THR A 85 8.32 -10.11 17.60
N TRP A 86 7.46 -9.34 16.95
CA TRP A 86 6.13 -8.99 17.43
C TRP A 86 5.06 -9.53 16.50
N SER A 87 3.93 -9.99 17.04
CA SER A 87 2.87 -10.53 16.22
C SER A 87 1.48 -10.38 16.83
N TYR A 88 0.45 -10.61 16.03
CA TYR A 88 -0.91 -10.84 16.47
C TYR A 88 -1.14 -12.36 16.58
N GLY A 89 -0.96 -12.95 17.77
CA GLY A 89 -1.32 -14.35 18.03
C GLY A 89 -0.23 -15.40 17.83
N ALA A 90 1.07 -15.03 17.89
CA ALA A 90 2.23 -15.94 17.87
C ALA A 90 2.55 -16.64 16.52
N GLU A 91 1.95 -16.19 15.43
CA GLU A 91 2.28 -16.57 14.06
C GLU A 91 2.90 -15.36 13.33
N ALA A 92 3.68 -15.58 12.28
CA ALA A 92 4.29 -14.48 11.51
C ALA A 92 3.25 -13.63 10.76
N VAL A 93 2.06 -14.16 10.54
CA VAL A 93 0.89 -13.43 10.01
C VAL A 93 -0.23 -13.56 11.03
N GLY A 94 -0.85 -12.45 11.39
CA GLY A 94 -2.00 -12.42 12.28
C GLY A 94 -3.21 -13.19 11.73
N PRO A 95 -4.21 -13.51 12.57
CA PRO A 95 -5.35 -14.31 12.17
C PRO A 95 -6.15 -13.68 11.03
N GLU A 96 -6.60 -14.49 10.07
CA GLU A 96 -7.54 -14.04 9.05
C GLU A 96 -8.88 -13.68 9.71
N LEU A 97 -9.32 -12.45 9.49
CA LEU A 97 -10.64 -11.99 9.88
C LEU A 97 -11.58 -12.09 8.67
N ARG A 98 -12.71 -12.79 8.82
CA ARG A 98 -13.67 -12.98 7.74
C ARG A 98 -15.08 -12.62 8.21
N ILE A 99 -15.71 -11.70 7.48
CA ILE A 99 -17.05 -11.17 7.74
C ILE A 99 -17.77 -10.97 6.40
N SER A 100 -19.03 -10.55 6.43
CA SER A 100 -19.76 -10.21 5.22
C SER A 100 -20.09 -8.71 5.16
N LYS A 101 -20.33 -8.20 3.96
CA LYS A 101 -20.77 -6.81 3.75
C LYS A 101 -21.98 -6.48 4.64
N GLY A 102 -21.87 -5.37 5.36
CA GLY A 102 -22.88 -4.89 6.30
C GLY A 102 -22.79 -5.50 7.70
N ASP A 103 -21.90 -6.45 7.95
CA ASP A 103 -21.66 -6.94 9.32
C ASP A 103 -20.95 -5.88 10.14
N GLN A 104 -21.27 -5.85 11.43
CA GLN A 104 -20.51 -5.12 12.42
C GLN A 104 -19.35 -6.00 12.91
N LEU A 105 -18.12 -5.52 12.75
CA LEU A 105 -16.94 -6.15 13.30
C LEU A 105 -16.59 -5.47 14.63
N ASN A 106 -16.47 -6.27 15.68
CA ASN A 106 -16.04 -5.84 17.01
C ASN A 106 -14.74 -6.58 17.36
N VAL A 107 -13.63 -5.84 17.48
CA VAL A 107 -12.31 -6.41 17.76
C VAL A 107 -11.75 -5.81 19.04
N LEU A 108 -11.61 -6.65 20.07
CA LEU A 108 -10.87 -6.29 21.26
C LEU A 108 -9.36 -6.50 20.99
N LEU A 109 -8.61 -5.42 20.98
CA LEU A 109 -7.15 -5.43 20.93
C LEU A 109 -6.59 -5.34 22.34
N GLN A 110 -5.76 -6.31 22.72
CA GLN A 110 -4.90 -6.28 23.91
C GLN A 110 -3.49 -5.90 23.48
N ASN A 111 -2.90 -4.87 24.11
CA ASN A 111 -1.51 -4.49 23.87
C ASN A 111 -0.58 -5.05 24.95
N ASP A 112 0.08 -6.17 24.67
CA ASP A 112 1.10 -6.78 25.50
C ASP A 112 2.52 -6.47 25.02
N LEU A 113 2.68 -5.52 24.08
CA LEU A 113 3.98 -5.03 23.64
C LEU A 113 4.65 -4.15 24.72
N PRO A 114 5.98 -3.99 24.66
CA PRO A 114 6.70 -3.07 25.55
C PRO A 114 6.49 -1.59 25.18
N THR A 115 5.79 -1.28 24.08
CA THR A 115 5.53 0.06 23.56
C THR A 115 4.06 0.23 23.15
N GLU A 116 3.67 1.46 22.88
CA GLU A 116 2.33 1.77 22.36
C GLU A 116 2.10 1.18 20.99
N THR A 117 0.82 0.92 20.65
CA THR A 117 0.39 0.38 19.34
C THR A 117 -0.97 0.90 18.93
N SER A 118 -1.40 0.51 17.72
CA SER A 118 -2.76 0.67 17.20
C SER A 118 -3.00 -0.35 16.10
N VAL A 119 -4.25 -0.47 15.60
CA VAL A 119 -4.58 -1.25 14.40
C VAL A 119 -5.30 -0.38 13.40
N HIS A 120 -4.71 -0.21 12.23
CA HIS A 120 -5.36 0.39 11.06
C HIS A 120 -6.00 -0.71 10.20
N TRP A 121 -7.18 -0.41 9.66
CA TRP A 121 -7.98 -1.28 8.81
C TRP A 121 -7.82 -0.83 7.36
N HIS A 122 -6.80 -1.33 6.70
CA HIS A 122 -6.36 -0.83 5.41
C HIS A 122 -7.35 -1.07 4.28
N GLY A 123 -7.70 0.00 3.60
CA GLY A 123 -8.47 0.01 2.36
C GLY A 123 -9.99 -0.03 2.54
N ILE A 124 -10.49 -0.31 3.73
CA ILE A 124 -11.92 -0.31 4.03
C ILE A 124 -12.38 1.07 4.53
N ALA A 125 -13.44 1.62 3.93
CA ALA A 125 -13.95 2.95 4.26
C ALA A 125 -14.85 2.92 5.51
N ILE A 126 -14.27 2.63 6.67
CA ILE A 126 -14.96 2.60 7.97
C ILE A 126 -15.17 4.00 8.53
N ARG A 127 -15.84 4.13 9.69
CA ARG A 127 -15.98 5.40 10.39
C ARG A 127 -14.63 5.88 10.95
N ASN A 128 -14.44 7.19 10.97
CA ASN A 128 -13.13 7.80 11.20
C ASN A 128 -12.51 7.52 12.58
N ASP A 129 -13.31 7.47 13.66
CA ASP A 129 -12.85 7.21 15.02
C ASP A 129 -12.36 5.75 15.24
N MET A 130 -12.52 4.89 14.22
CA MET A 130 -12.04 3.49 14.23
C MET A 130 -10.90 3.22 13.24
N ASP A 131 -10.39 4.25 12.58
CA ASP A 131 -9.31 4.13 11.58
C ASP A 131 -7.98 3.63 12.14
N GLY A 132 -7.75 3.82 13.43
CA GLY A 132 -6.57 3.26 14.11
C GLY A 132 -5.27 4.04 13.92
N VAL A 133 -5.33 5.34 13.68
CA VAL A 133 -4.18 6.21 13.37
C VAL A 133 -3.91 7.24 14.46
N PRO A 134 -3.05 6.95 15.45
CA PRO A 134 -2.66 7.92 16.46
C PRO A 134 -1.72 9.00 15.88
N PRO A 135 -1.83 10.26 16.30
CA PRO A 135 -2.87 10.86 17.16
C PRO A 135 -4.05 11.44 16.35
N VAL A 136 -4.21 11.05 15.08
CA VAL A 136 -5.18 11.66 14.14
C VAL A 136 -6.61 11.25 14.49
N THR A 137 -6.85 9.95 14.68
CA THR A 137 -8.18 9.37 14.86
C THR A 137 -8.41 8.78 16.24
N GLN A 138 -7.36 8.50 16.98
CA GLN A 138 -7.41 7.97 18.35
C GLN A 138 -6.14 8.28 19.14
N GLU A 139 -6.17 8.04 20.43
CA GLU A 139 -4.97 8.00 21.27
C GLU A 139 -4.21 6.68 21.08
N ARG A 140 -2.90 6.70 21.36
CA ARG A 140 -2.04 5.49 21.35
C ARG A 140 -2.47 4.51 22.43
N ILE A 141 -2.58 3.24 22.11
CA ILE A 141 -2.91 2.17 23.04
C ILE A 141 -1.64 1.80 23.81
N GLN A 142 -1.58 2.17 25.07
CA GLN A 142 -0.41 2.00 25.92
C GLN A 142 -0.13 0.52 26.25
N PRO A 143 1.11 0.14 26.62
CA PRO A 143 1.42 -1.19 27.11
C PRO A 143 0.48 -1.63 28.23
N GLY A 144 -0.08 -2.83 28.14
CA GLY A 144 -1.04 -3.41 29.06
C GLY A 144 -2.47 -2.87 28.95
N ALA A 145 -2.73 -1.94 28.02
CA ALA A 145 -4.07 -1.40 27.78
C ALA A 145 -4.82 -2.19 26.69
N GLU A 146 -6.14 -2.01 26.68
CA GLU A 146 -7.06 -2.57 25.70
C GLU A 146 -7.74 -1.45 24.91
N PHE A 147 -8.14 -1.77 23.67
CA PHE A 147 -8.98 -0.90 22.85
C PHE A 147 -9.96 -1.75 22.02
N THR A 148 -11.19 -1.32 21.92
CA THR A 148 -12.20 -2.00 21.10
C THR A 148 -12.45 -1.23 19.82
N TYR A 149 -12.10 -1.83 18.68
CA TYR A 149 -12.51 -1.38 17.37
C TYR A 149 -13.89 -1.92 17.06
N ASP A 150 -14.81 -1.04 16.65
CA ASP A 150 -16.22 -1.35 16.43
C ASP A 150 -16.75 -0.58 15.23
N PHE A 151 -16.95 -1.25 14.09
CA PHE A 151 -17.39 -0.62 12.85
C PHE A 151 -18.18 -1.57 11.96
N VAL A 152 -18.97 -1.00 11.04
CA VAL A 152 -19.67 -1.74 9.99
C VAL A 152 -18.80 -1.83 8.75
N ALA A 153 -18.68 -3.02 8.15
CA ALA A 153 -17.99 -3.22 6.88
C ALA A 153 -18.89 -2.74 5.71
N PRO A 154 -18.62 -1.56 5.11
CA PRO A 154 -19.54 -0.98 4.13
C PRO A 154 -19.51 -1.67 2.79
N ASP A 155 -18.36 -2.23 2.40
CA ASP A 155 -18.11 -2.83 1.10
C ASP A 155 -17.41 -4.19 1.21
N HIS A 156 -17.74 -5.09 0.26
CA HIS A 156 -17.05 -6.35 0.12
C HIS A 156 -15.66 -6.15 -0.50
N GLY A 157 -14.76 -7.09 -0.26
CA GLY A 157 -13.43 -7.07 -0.87
C GLY A 157 -12.37 -7.79 -0.05
N THR A 158 -11.15 -7.74 -0.59
CA THR A 158 -9.95 -8.20 0.09
C THR A 158 -9.22 -7.00 0.67
N TYR A 159 -9.17 -6.96 1.98
CA TYR A 159 -8.55 -5.93 2.82
C TYR A 159 -7.50 -6.58 3.72
N TRP A 160 -6.85 -5.76 4.53
CA TRP A 160 -5.93 -6.24 5.55
C TRP A 160 -5.91 -5.27 6.74
N TYR A 161 -5.28 -5.66 7.82
CA TYR A 161 -5.10 -4.80 8.99
C TYR A 161 -3.64 -4.85 9.42
N HIS A 162 -3.13 -3.73 9.95
CA HIS A 162 -1.75 -3.64 10.41
C HIS A 162 -1.59 -2.57 11.48
N SER A 163 -0.49 -2.63 12.24
CA SER A 163 -0.15 -1.54 13.14
C SER A 163 0.15 -0.26 12.35
N HIS A 164 -0.31 0.87 12.88
CA HIS A 164 0.02 2.20 12.36
C HIS A 164 0.89 2.99 13.36
N SER A 165 1.78 2.29 14.05
CA SER A 165 2.70 2.83 15.06
C SER A 165 4.13 2.48 14.68
N GLY A 166 4.87 3.46 14.09
CA GLY A 166 6.22 3.23 13.60
C GLY A 166 6.30 2.08 12.60
N LEU A 167 7.40 1.33 12.64
CA LEU A 167 7.64 0.18 11.75
C LEU A 167 7.12 -1.16 12.33
N GLN A 168 6.09 -1.13 13.18
CA GLN A 168 5.58 -2.35 13.81
C GLN A 168 4.94 -3.33 12.81
N ALA A 169 4.40 -2.84 11.69
CA ALA A 169 3.90 -3.69 10.62
C ALA A 169 5.02 -4.56 10.04
N ASP A 170 6.21 -3.99 9.81
CA ASP A 170 7.41 -4.70 9.30
C ASP A 170 8.02 -5.69 10.32
N ARG A 171 7.47 -5.74 11.54
CA ARG A 171 7.78 -6.76 12.58
C ARG A 171 6.80 -7.94 12.61
N GLY A 172 5.72 -7.92 11.80
CA GLY A 172 4.69 -8.97 11.76
C GLY A 172 3.35 -8.58 12.39
N LEU A 173 3.15 -7.30 12.75
CA LEU A 173 1.85 -6.82 13.25
C LEU A 173 0.90 -6.48 12.09
N PHE A 174 0.50 -7.50 11.35
CA PHE A 174 -0.48 -7.42 10.26
C PHE A 174 -1.26 -8.73 10.10
N GLY A 175 -2.38 -8.67 9.37
CA GLY A 175 -3.19 -9.85 9.01
C GLY A 175 -4.25 -9.51 7.98
N ALA A 176 -4.88 -10.51 7.40
CA ALA A 176 -5.89 -10.36 6.35
C ALA A 176 -7.27 -10.07 6.93
N LEU A 177 -8.03 -9.17 6.25
CA LEU A 177 -9.46 -8.96 6.46
C LEU A 177 -10.20 -9.22 5.16
N VAL A 178 -11.07 -10.23 5.14
CA VAL A 178 -11.93 -10.54 4.00
C VAL A 178 -13.36 -10.14 4.34
N VAL A 179 -13.94 -9.28 3.52
CA VAL A 179 -15.36 -8.96 3.57
C VAL A 179 -16.05 -9.63 2.39
N GLU A 180 -16.85 -10.64 2.68
CA GLU A 180 -17.55 -11.43 1.67
C GLU A 180 -18.69 -10.64 1.04
N ASP A 181 -18.89 -10.85 -0.27
CA ASP A 181 -20.11 -10.44 -0.96
C ASP A 181 -21.12 -11.57 -0.93
N PRO A 182 -22.28 -11.41 -0.25
CA PRO A 182 -23.35 -12.41 -0.31
C PRO A 182 -23.89 -12.67 -1.74
N ASN A 183 -23.57 -11.77 -2.67
CA ASN A 183 -23.99 -11.85 -4.07
C ASN A 183 -22.80 -12.02 -5.02
N ASP A 184 -21.71 -12.61 -4.57
CA ASP A 184 -20.51 -12.85 -5.39
C ASP A 184 -20.86 -13.50 -6.73
N ARG A 185 -20.41 -12.88 -7.83
CA ARG A 185 -20.67 -13.32 -9.21
C ARG A 185 -19.39 -13.74 -9.93
N THR A 186 -18.27 -13.83 -9.23
CA THR A 186 -16.99 -14.26 -9.85
C THR A 186 -17.06 -15.70 -10.34
N GLY A 187 -17.95 -16.49 -9.76
CA GLY A 187 -18.09 -17.93 -10.03
C GLY A 187 -16.89 -18.73 -9.51
N ALA A 188 -16.21 -18.24 -8.49
CA ALA A 188 -15.22 -19.01 -7.76
C ALA A 188 -15.92 -20.13 -6.98
N ASP A 189 -15.33 -21.32 -6.99
CA ASP A 189 -15.80 -22.46 -6.19
C ASP A 189 -15.22 -22.41 -4.78
N GLU A 190 -13.96 -21.93 -4.67
CA GLU A 190 -13.20 -21.80 -3.42
C GLU A 190 -12.38 -20.52 -3.46
N ASP A 191 -12.01 -19.98 -2.29
CA ASP A 191 -11.05 -18.90 -2.19
C ASP A 191 -9.95 -19.19 -1.13
N VAL A 192 -8.78 -18.63 -1.36
CA VAL A 192 -7.63 -18.70 -0.45
C VAL A 192 -6.94 -17.34 -0.39
N VAL A 193 -6.62 -16.90 0.83
CA VAL A 193 -5.82 -15.69 1.04
C VAL A 193 -4.33 -16.02 0.91
N ILE A 194 -3.63 -15.21 0.13
CA ILE A 194 -2.18 -15.25 -0.07
C ILE A 194 -1.61 -13.92 0.41
N VAL A 195 -0.98 -13.91 1.57
CA VAL A 195 -0.27 -12.75 2.11
C VAL A 195 1.21 -12.88 1.77
N ILE A 196 1.72 -11.95 0.99
CA ILE A 196 3.14 -11.86 0.63
C ILE A 196 3.78 -10.83 1.54
N ASP A 197 4.98 -11.13 2.04
CA ASP A 197 5.70 -10.26 2.95
C ASP A 197 7.21 -10.30 2.70
N ASP A 198 7.90 -9.21 3.03
CA ASP A 198 9.34 -9.10 3.11
C ASP A 198 9.78 -9.04 4.59
N TRP A 199 10.77 -9.82 4.99
CA TRP A 199 11.06 -10.06 6.40
C TRP A 199 12.53 -9.87 6.74
N LEU A 200 12.82 -9.13 7.81
CA LEU A 200 14.17 -8.91 8.34
C LEU A 200 14.24 -8.95 9.87
N ASP A 201 13.12 -8.75 10.59
CA ASP A 201 13.11 -8.66 12.06
C ASP A 201 13.57 -9.98 12.71
N GLY A 202 14.42 -9.88 13.71
CA GLY A 202 14.99 -11.06 14.37
C GLY A 202 16.04 -11.84 13.57
N LEU A 203 16.45 -11.32 12.38
CA LEU A 203 17.50 -11.91 11.53
C LEU A 203 18.83 -11.16 11.63
N GLY A 204 19.14 -10.65 12.83
CA GLY A 204 20.38 -9.90 13.11
C GLY A 204 20.23 -8.39 12.95
N THR A 205 19.06 -7.92 12.60
CA THR A 205 18.68 -6.49 12.53
C THR A 205 17.21 -6.31 12.87
N THR A 206 16.75 -5.07 12.92
CA THR A 206 15.35 -4.69 13.13
C THR A 206 14.94 -3.62 12.13
N PRO A 207 13.63 -3.43 11.85
CA PRO A 207 13.14 -2.34 11.01
C PRO A 207 13.63 -0.96 11.47
N ASP A 208 13.67 -0.72 12.77
CA ASP A 208 14.15 0.55 13.34
C ASP A 208 15.66 0.75 13.09
N ALA A 209 16.47 -0.32 13.11
CA ALA A 209 17.87 -0.26 12.75
C ALA A 209 18.07 0.08 11.28
N VAL A 210 17.25 -0.49 10.40
CA VAL A 210 17.27 -0.16 8.96
C VAL A 210 16.89 1.30 8.73
N LEU A 211 15.86 1.82 9.38
CA LEU A 211 15.51 3.24 9.28
C LEU A 211 16.65 4.15 9.73
N ARG A 212 17.33 3.81 10.82
CA ARG A 212 18.52 4.55 11.28
C ARG A 212 19.69 4.47 10.32
N ALA A 213 19.92 3.31 9.70
CA ALA A 213 20.97 3.16 8.69
C ALA A 213 20.67 3.96 7.42
N LEU A 214 19.39 4.02 7.00
CA LEU A 214 18.93 4.83 5.87
C LEU A 214 19.04 6.33 6.16
N SER A 215 18.74 6.74 7.38
CA SER A 215 18.69 8.14 7.78
C SER A 215 19.22 8.35 9.21
N PRO A 216 20.53 8.46 9.39
CA PRO A 216 21.15 8.67 10.71
C PRO A 216 20.65 9.93 11.44
N ASP A 217 20.16 10.90 10.69
CA ASP A 217 19.66 12.17 11.23
C ASP A 217 18.17 12.15 11.62
N VAL A 218 17.43 11.10 11.19
CA VAL A 218 16.01 10.91 11.55
C VAL A 218 15.95 10.24 12.93
N GLN A 219 15.72 11.03 13.95
CA GLN A 219 15.26 10.50 15.24
C GLN A 219 13.77 10.22 15.09
N GLY A 220 13.37 8.94 15.08
CA GLY A 220 12.05 8.45 14.74
C GLY A 220 10.88 9.36 15.14
N GLY A 221 9.91 9.54 14.22
CA GLY A 221 8.69 10.28 14.49
C GLY A 221 8.70 11.76 14.11
N HIS A 222 9.26 12.16 12.97
CA HIS A 222 9.28 13.57 12.53
C HIS A 222 7.89 14.21 12.34
N HIS A 223 6.80 13.45 12.28
CA HIS A 223 5.45 13.97 12.08
C HIS A 223 4.45 13.64 13.20
N GLY A 224 4.90 13.20 14.38
CA GLY A 224 4.02 12.94 15.52
C GLY A 224 3.18 11.65 15.41
N HIS A 225 3.31 10.89 14.35
CA HIS A 225 2.59 9.64 14.11
C HIS A 225 3.38 8.41 14.64
N GLY A 226 4.72 8.47 14.66
CA GLY A 226 5.57 7.44 15.26
C GLY A 226 5.56 7.53 16.79
N GLY A 227 5.50 6.37 17.46
CA GLY A 227 5.70 6.23 18.89
C GLY A 227 7.15 6.50 19.32
N THR A 228 7.48 6.24 20.57
CA THR A 228 8.87 6.23 21.02
C THR A 228 9.60 5.09 20.32
N PRO A 229 10.63 5.36 19.48
CA PRO A 229 11.33 4.29 18.76
C PRO A 229 11.99 3.34 19.77
N PRO A 230 12.01 2.04 19.51
CA PRO A 230 12.80 1.09 20.30
C PRO A 230 14.28 1.48 20.34
N GLU A 231 14.95 1.11 21.40
CA GLU A 231 16.40 1.24 21.50
C GLU A 231 17.05 0.26 20.50
N VAL A 232 17.98 0.75 19.68
CA VAL A 232 18.66 -0.03 18.63
C VAL A 232 20.16 -0.06 18.94
N ASP A 233 20.76 -1.22 18.91
CA ASP A 233 22.20 -1.35 19.13
C ASP A 233 23.05 -1.13 17.84
N GLY A 234 24.36 -0.96 18.03
CA GLY A 234 25.28 -0.70 16.91
C GLY A 234 25.44 -1.89 15.98
N ALA A 235 25.37 -3.12 16.47
CA ALA A 235 25.51 -4.33 15.65
C ALA A 235 24.31 -4.54 14.73
N GLU A 236 23.10 -4.19 15.19
CA GLU A 236 21.89 -4.19 14.37
C GLU A 236 21.98 -3.17 13.24
N ILE A 237 22.52 -1.96 13.51
CA ILE A 237 22.73 -0.92 12.50
C ILE A 237 23.77 -1.37 11.45
N ASP A 238 24.87 -1.99 11.87
CA ASP A 238 25.89 -2.51 10.95
C ASP A 238 25.30 -3.61 10.04
N SER A 239 24.51 -4.53 10.59
CA SER A 239 23.78 -5.55 9.83
C SER A 239 22.77 -4.94 8.86
N ALA A 240 22.04 -3.90 9.29
CA ALA A 240 21.12 -3.15 8.43
C ALA A 240 21.86 -2.50 7.24
N ALA A 241 23.05 -1.93 7.46
CA ALA A 241 23.84 -1.30 6.40
C ALA A 241 24.24 -2.29 5.29
N GLU A 242 24.44 -3.57 5.62
CA GLU A 242 24.70 -4.62 4.62
C GLU A 242 23.50 -4.86 3.69
N LEU A 243 22.27 -4.78 4.23
CA LEU A 243 21.04 -4.93 3.44
C LEU A 243 20.84 -3.77 2.45
N LEU A 244 21.34 -2.59 2.78
CA LEU A 244 21.32 -1.40 1.92
C LEU A 244 22.42 -1.43 0.87
N GLY A 245 23.57 -2.04 1.16
CA GLY A 245 24.75 -2.10 0.30
C GLY A 245 24.62 -3.01 -0.93
N SER A 246 23.61 -3.87 -0.99
CA SER A 246 23.43 -4.88 -2.06
C SER A 246 22.83 -4.34 -3.36
N GLY A 247 22.59 -3.03 -3.44
CA GLY A 247 22.07 -2.33 -4.63
C GLY A 247 20.55 -2.22 -4.67
N HIS A 248 20.07 -1.21 -5.38
CA HIS A 248 18.65 -0.80 -5.38
C HIS A 248 17.76 -1.60 -6.34
N GLY A 249 18.33 -2.49 -7.16
CA GLY A 249 17.59 -3.12 -8.25
C GLY A 249 17.12 -2.13 -9.31
N ASN A 250 16.63 -2.64 -10.43
CA ASN A 250 16.07 -1.81 -11.48
C ASN A 250 14.85 -2.46 -12.10
N SER A 251 13.75 -1.73 -12.18
CA SER A 251 12.51 -2.18 -12.80
C SER A 251 12.06 -1.22 -13.88
N LYS A 252 11.92 -1.74 -15.09
CA LYS A 252 11.31 -0.98 -16.19
C LYS A 252 9.82 -0.67 -15.92
N ALA A 253 9.11 -1.58 -15.24
CA ALA A 253 7.71 -1.42 -14.93
C ALA A 253 7.48 -0.32 -13.87
N LEU A 254 8.45 -0.11 -12.97
CA LEU A 254 8.43 0.93 -11.94
C LEU A 254 9.21 2.20 -12.34
N GLY A 255 9.73 2.25 -13.56
CA GLY A 255 10.39 3.43 -14.12
C GLY A 255 11.82 3.67 -13.64
N GLY A 256 12.46 2.73 -12.94
CA GLY A 256 13.83 2.89 -12.46
C GLY A 256 14.16 2.05 -11.22
N MET A 257 14.62 2.69 -10.16
CA MET A 257 14.95 2.06 -8.88
C MET A 257 13.76 1.26 -8.35
N ALA A 258 14.00 0.01 -7.94
CA ALA A 258 12.94 -0.87 -7.47
C ALA A 258 12.75 -0.80 -5.95
N THR A 259 13.83 -0.87 -5.17
CA THR A 259 13.83 -0.88 -3.69
C THR A 259 15.13 -0.30 -3.15
N HIS A 260 15.14 0.16 -1.89
CA HIS A 260 16.38 0.53 -1.17
C HIS A 260 16.97 -0.66 -0.42
N ILE A 261 16.10 -1.53 0.11
CA ILE A 261 16.47 -2.62 1.01
C ILE A 261 16.51 -3.93 0.21
N THR A 262 17.46 -4.80 0.52
CA THR A 262 17.43 -6.19 0.09
C THR A 262 17.08 -7.05 1.28
N TYR A 263 15.82 -7.42 1.38
CA TYR A 263 15.33 -8.26 2.46
C TYR A 263 15.96 -9.65 2.41
N PRO A 264 16.41 -10.19 3.56
CA PRO A 264 17.06 -11.49 3.62
C PRO A 264 16.07 -12.65 3.47
N LEU A 265 14.77 -12.40 3.65
CA LEU A 265 13.73 -13.41 3.59
C LEU A 265 12.45 -12.84 2.99
N HIS A 266 11.71 -13.68 2.26
CA HIS A 266 10.37 -13.37 1.76
C HIS A 266 9.43 -14.51 2.16
N LEU A 267 8.18 -14.17 2.48
CA LEU A 267 7.20 -15.11 3.03
C LEU A 267 5.91 -15.12 2.21
N ILE A 268 5.26 -16.27 2.15
CA ILE A 268 3.86 -16.41 1.79
C ILE A 268 3.14 -17.03 2.98
N ASN A 269 2.12 -16.32 3.50
CA ASN A 269 1.36 -16.72 4.68
C ASN A 269 2.28 -17.09 5.87
N GLY A 270 3.32 -16.27 6.10
CA GLY A 270 4.30 -16.45 7.18
C GLY A 270 5.31 -17.58 6.97
N ARG A 271 5.34 -18.22 5.79
CA ARG A 271 6.22 -19.36 5.50
C ARG A 271 7.21 -19.03 4.40
N PRO A 272 8.50 -19.35 4.60
CA PRO A 272 9.53 -19.23 3.57
C PRO A 272 9.46 -20.36 2.55
N VAL A 273 10.22 -20.24 1.49
CA VAL A 273 10.25 -21.21 0.38
C VAL A 273 10.72 -22.61 0.80
N GLU A 274 11.54 -22.72 1.86
CA GLU A 274 12.05 -23.98 2.40
C GLU A 274 11.00 -24.76 3.22
N ASP A 275 9.97 -24.09 3.72
CA ASP A 275 8.83 -24.68 4.42
C ASP A 275 7.52 -24.08 3.87
N PRO A 276 7.15 -24.40 2.62
CA PRO A 276 6.16 -23.65 1.88
C PRO A 276 4.73 -23.87 2.38
N PHE A 277 3.93 -22.81 2.33
CA PHE A 277 2.48 -22.93 2.41
C PHE A 277 1.94 -23.82 1.26
N VAL A 278 0.90 -24.60 1.53
CA VAL A 278 0.31 -25.48 0.52
C VAL A 278 -1.17 -25.17 0.35
N VAL A 279 -1.52 -24.76 -0.86
CA VAL A 279 -2.90 -24.64 -1.32
C VAL A 279 -3.33 -26.00 -1.92
N SER A 280 -4.36 -26.61 -1.34
CA SER A 280 -4.92 -27.87 -1.84
C SER A 280 -6.25 -27.59 -2.53
N ALA A 281 -6.37 -27.96 -3.80
CA ALA A 281 -7.62 -27.81 -4.55
C ALA A 281 -7.76 -28.93 -5.59
N THR A 282 -8.99 -29.30 -5.94
CA THR A 282 -9.27 -30.34 -6.94
C THR A 282 -9.06 -29.78 -8.36
N ALA A 283 -8.59 -30.61 -9.28
CA ALA A 283 -8.49 -30.23 -10.69
C ALA A 283 -9.87 -29.83 -11.26
N GLY A 284 -9.91 -28.71 -11.96
CA GLY A 284 -11.14 -28.11 -12.50
C GLY A 284 -11.78 -27.07 -11.58
N THR A 285 -11.40 -26.99 -10.28
CA THR A 285 -11.87 -25.94 -9.36
C THR A 285 -11.51 -24.56 -9.90
N ARG A 286 -12.45 -23.63 -9.90
CA ARG A 286 -12.20 -22.22 -10.10
C ARG A 286 -11.81 -21.60 -8.75
N LEU A 287 -10.51 -21.51 -8.54
CA LEU A 287 -9.93 -21.02 -7.30
C LEU A 287 -9.71 -19.50 -7.38
N ARG A 288 -10.21 -18.76 -6.39
CA ARG A 288 -9.92 -17.35 -6.19
C ARG A 288 -8.75 -17.21 -5.23
N LEU A 289 -7.64 -16.65 -5.70
CA LEU A 289 -6.53 -16.26 -4.85
C LEU A 289 -6.70 -14.80 -4.49
N ARG A 290 -6.81 -14.51 -3.19
CA ARG A 290 -6.88 -13.16 -2.62
C ARG A 290 -5.49 -12.74 -2.21
N VAL A 291 -4.80 -12.05 -3.11
CA VAL A 291 -3.38 -11.72 -2.96
C VAL A 291 -3.23 -10.37 -2.29
N ILE A 292 -2.50 -10.32 -1.20
CA ILE A 292 -2.18 -9.13 -0.41
C ILE A 292 -0.66 -8.98 -0.38
N ASN A 293 -0.11 -7.83 -0.75
CA ASN A 293 1.28 -7.49 -0.48
C ASN A 293 1.34 -6.69 0.82
N ALA A 294 1.69 -7.34 1.92
CA ALA A 294 1.87 -6.76 3.24
C ALA A 294 3.31 -6.29 3.50
N GLY A 295 4.21 -6.50 2.54
CA GLY A 295 5.62 -6.09 2.66
C GLY A 295 5.78 -4.59 2.85
N ALA A 296 6.81 -4.20 3.59
CA ALA A 296 7.09 -2.82 3.95
C ALA A 296 7.63 -1.99 2.77
N GLU A 297 8.38 -2.64 1.84
CA GLU A 297 8.98 -1.94 0.71
C GLU A 297 8.95 -2.73 -0.60
N THR A 298 8.94 -4.06 -0.56
CA THR A 298 9.21 -4.89 -1.75
C THR A 298 8.00 -4.99 -2.68
N PRO A 299 8.12 -4.56 -3.96
CA PRO A 299 7.16 -4.88 -5.00
C PRO A 299 7.42 -6.29 -5.56
N TYR A 300 6.36 -7.02 -5.88
CA TYR A 300 6.48 -8.37 -6.39
C TYR A 300 5.81 -8.55 -7.76
N ARG A 301 6.33 -9.52 -8.53
CA ARG A 301 5.59 -10.16 -9.62
C ARG A 301 4.98 -11.45 -9.10
N PHE A 302 3.68 -11.45 -9.00
CA PHE A 302 2.91 -12.62 -8.59
C PHE A 302 2.52 -13.45 -9.81
N SER A 303 2.63 -14.78 -9.72
CA SER A 303 2.26 -15.71 -10.78
C SER A 303 1.87 -17.08 -10.24
N VAL A 304 1.09 -17.83 -11.03
CA VAL A 304 0.76 -19.24 -10.80
C VAL A 304 1.29 -20.05 -11.98
N ALA A 305 2.34 -20.82 -11.77
CA ALA A 305 2.99 -21.56 -12.86
C ALA A 305 2.01 -22.49 -13.59
N GLY A 306 2.07 -22.47 -14.93
CA GLY A 306 1.19 -23.29 -15.77
C GLY A 306 -0.28 -22.85 -15.85
N HIS A 307 -0.65 -21.70 -15.24
CA HIS A 307 -2.00 -21.19 -15.23
C HIS A 307 -2.05 -19.76 -15.74
N GLU A 308 -3.02 -19.45 -16.59
CA GLU A 308 -3.41 -18.07 -16.84
C GLU A 308 -4.26 -17.57 -15.68
N MET A 309 -3.94 -16.40 -15.16
CA MET A 309 -4.71 -15.75 -14.10
C MET A 309 -5.67 -14.74 -14.71
N THR A 310 -6.87 -14.62 -14.15
CA THR A 310 -7.82 -13.56 -14.48
C THR A 310 -7.99 -12.65 -13.27
N VAL A 311 -7.54 -11.40 -13.37
CA VAL A 311 -7.78 -10.39 -12.34
C VAL A 311 -9.26 -10.02 -12.34
N VAL A 312 -9.91 -10.12 -11.18
CA VAL A 312 -11.34 -9.83 -10.99
C VAL A 312 -11.60 -8.70 -10.01
N SER A 313 -10.64 -8.42 -9.13
CA SER A 313 -10.70 -7.30 -8.17
C SER A 313 -9.31 -6.71 -7.94
N ALA A 314 -9.27 -5.41 -7.65
CA ALA A 314 -8.09 -4.68 -7.24
C ALA A 314 -8.45 -3.76 -6.06
N ASP A 315 -7.70 -3.83 -4.96
CA ASP A 315 -7.95 -3.10 -3.70
C ASP A 315 -9.42 -3.18 -3.24
N GLY A 316 -9.98 -4.40 -3.27
CA GLY A 316 -11.37 -4.65 -2.88
C GLY A 316 -12.43 -4.19 -3.89
N GLN A 317 -12.05 -3.59 -5.02
CA GLN A 317 -12.98 -3.07 -6.03
C GLN A 317 -13.01 -3.99 -7.26
N ASP A 318 -14.21 -4.30 -7.75
CA ASP A 318 -14.39 -5.14 -8.93
C ASP A 318 -13.82 -4.46 -10.19
N VAL A 319 -13.08 -5.24 -10.98
CA VAL A 319 -12.52 -4.78 -12.25
C VAL A 319 -13.06 -5.57 -13.45
N ALA A 320 -12.97 -4.98 -14.64
CA ALA A 320 -13.17 -5.72 -15.87
C ALA A 320 -12.13 -6.84 -15.97
N TYR A 321 -12.59 -8.06 -16.20
CA TYR A 321 -11.75 -9.26 -16.18
C TYR A 321 -10.56 -9.11 -17.13
N THR A 322 -9.37 -9.19 -16.57
CA THR A 322 -8.12 -8.98 -17.29
C THR A 322 -7.21 -10.19 -17.10
N ALA A 323 -6.92 -10.90 -18.20
CA ALA A 323 -6.08 -12.09 -18.17
C ALA A 323 -4.60 -11.73 -18.23
N GLY A 324 -3.75 -12.53 -17.58
CA GLY A 324 -2.30 -12.42 -17.64
C GLY A 324 -1.59 -13.57 -16.93
N ASP A 325 -0.28 -13.66 -17.13
CA ASP A 325 0.56 -14.69 -16.54
C ASP A 325 1.27 -14.20 -15.28
N GLU A 326 1.46 -12.89 -15.19
CA GLU A 326 2.09 -12.21 -14.05
C GLU A 326 1.33 -10.92 -13.70
N ILE A 327 1.35 -10.52 -12.44
CA ILE A 327 0.77 -9.27 -11.95
C ILE A 327 1.83 -8.56 -11.13
N LEU A 328 2.06 -7.26 -11.41
CA LEU A 328 2.87 -6.41 -10.54
C LEU A 328 2.01 -5.97 -9.35
N ILE A 329 2.46 -6.26 -8.14
CA ILE A 329 1.80 -5.90 -6.90
C ILE A 329 2.76 -5.12 -5.99
N ALA A 330 2.44 -3.86 -5.71
CA ALA A 330 3.19 -2.99 -4.81
C ALA A 330 2.76 -3.20 -3.34
N PRO A 331 3.54 -2.75 -2.35
CA PRO A 331 3.12 -2.72 -0.95
C PRO A 331 1.72 -2.12 -0.79
N ALA A 332 0.91 -2.74 0.07
CA ALA A 332 -0.50 -2.44 0.37
C ALA A 332 -1.52 -2.75 -0.72
N GLN A 333 -1.11 -3.01 -1.94
CA GLN A 333 -2.04 -3.41 -2.99
C GLN A 333 -2.60 -4.81 -2.77
N ARG A 334 -3.84 -5.03 -3.22
CA ARG A 334 -4.48 -6.33 -3.22
C ARG A 334 -5.04 -6.63 -4.60
N TYR A 335 -4.92 -7.87 -5.01
CA TYR A 335 -5.56 -8.38 -6.22
C TYR A 335 -6.26 -9.69 -5.96
N ASP A 336 -7.50 -9.81 -6.42
CA ASP A 336 -8.15 -11.11 -6.47
C ASP A 336 -8.03 -11.65 -7.89
N VAL A 337 -7.52 -12.87 -8.00
CA VAL A 337 -7.34 -13.55 -9.28
C VAL A 337 -8.04 -14.88 -9.29
N LEU A 338 -8.63 -15.23 -10.42
CA LEU A 338 -9.20 -16.57 -10.67
C LEU A 338 -8.20 -17.39 -11.47
N VAL A 339 -8.04 -18.64 -11.05
CA VAL A 339 -7.34 -19.67 -11.81
C VAL A 339 -8.23 -20.92 -11.90
N THR A 340 -8.19 -21.62 -13.03
CA THR A 340 -8.81 -22.97 -13.13
C THR A 340 -7.73 -23.99 -12.85
N VAL A 341 -7.83 -24.68 -11.71
CA VAL A 341 -6.80 -25.60 -11.20
C VAL A 341 -6.58 -26.75 -12.18
N GLN A 342 -5.34 -26.94 -12.62
CA GLN A 342 -4.91 -28.09 -13.41
C GLN A 342 -4.41 -29.22 -12.50
N SER A 343 -4.59 -30.48 -12.90
CA SER A 343 -4.03 -31.63 -12.16
C SER A 343 -2.52 -31.51 -12.05
N GLY A 344 -1.96 -31.70 -10.85
CA GLY A 344 -0.53 -31.65 -10.62
C GLY A 344 -0.11 -30.88 -9.37
N SER A 345 1.15 -30.46 -9.38
CA SER A 345 1.76 -29.62 -8.36
C SER A 345 2.40 -28.41 -9.04
N TRP A 346 1.98 -27.21 -8.67
CA TRP A 346 2.31 -25.97 -9.36
C TRP A 346 2.81 -24.91 -8.39
N PRO A 347 3.95 -24.24 -8.66
CA PRO A 347 4.37 -23.07 -7.88
C PRO A 347 3.39 -21.91 -7.99
N ILE A 348 3.06 -21.32 -6.85
CA ILE A 348 2.54 -19.95 -6.74
C ILE A 348 3.71 -19.11 -6.28
N ALA A 349 4.19 -18.19 -7.11
CA ALA A 349 5.43 -17.46 -6.87
C ALA A 349 5.19 -15.95 -6.75
N ALA A 350 5.91 -15.33 -5.81
CA ALA A 350 6.07 -13.89 -5.68
C ALA A 350 7.57 -13.57 -5.86
N LYS A 351 7.93 -13.16 -7.09
CA LYS A 351 9.28 -12.75 -7.43
C LYS A 351 9.51 -11.30 -7.07
N VAL A 352 10.63 -10.96 -6.45
CA VAL A 352 11.02 -9.56 -6.22
C VAL A 352 11.17 -8.82 -7.54
N GLU A 353 10.47 -7.70 -7.71
CA GLU A 353 10.59 -6.87 -8.90
C GLU A 353 11.93 -6.13 -8.92
N GLY A 354 12.63 -6.22 -10.04
CA GLY A 354 13.89 -5.51 -10.26
C GLY A 354 15.13 -6.11 -9.58
N LYS A 355 14.98 -7.16 -8.77
CA LYS A 355 16.08 -7.89 -8.10
C LYS A 355 15.92 -9.39 -8.30
N SER A 356 16.94 -10.15 -7.90
CA SER A 356 16.86 -11.60 -7.73
C SER A 356 16.18 -11.93 -6.40
N GLY A 357 15.56 -13.10 -6.32
CA GLY A 357 14.92 -13.59 -5.11
C GLY A 357 13.39 -13.51 -5.15
N GLY A 358 12.79 -13.92 -4.06
CA GLY A 358 11.36 -14.03 -3.88
C GLY A 358 10.98 -15.24 -3.06
N VAL A 359 9.72 -15.60 -3.08
CA VAL A 359 9.15 -16.74 -2.35
C VAL A 359 8.17 -17.48 -3.25
N ALA A 360 7.99 -18.77 -3.01
CA ALA A 360 6.96 -19.57 -3.65
C ALA A 360 6.28 -20.50 -2.65
N CYS A 361 5.00 -20.69 -2.83
CA CYS A 361 4.21 -21.73 -2.18
C CYS A 361 3.68 -22.73 -3.23
N LEU A 362 2.97 -23.76 -2.80
CA LEU A 362 2.58 -24.86 -3.66
C LEU A 362 1.06 -24.94 -3.83
N LEU A 363 0.57 -24.89 -5.07
CA LEU A 363 -0.76 -25.33 -5.44
C LEU A 363 -0.68 -26.83 -5.81
N ARG A 364 -1.44 -27.67 -5.11
CA ARG A 364 -1.38 -29.13 -5.30
C ARG A 364 -2.77 -29.74 -5.39
N THR A 365 -2.97 -30.61 -6.38
CA THR A 365 -4.17 -31.47 -6.41
C THR A 365 -3.96 -32.72 -5.55
N PRO A 366 -5.01 -33.28 -4.92
CA PRO A 366 -4.90 -34.41 -3.99
C PRO A 366 -4.28 -35.69 -4.60
N ASP A 367 -4.39 -35.87 -5.91
CA ASP A 367 -3.85 -37.00 -6.67
C ASP A 367 -2.38 -36.79 -7.09
N SER A 368 -1.82 -35.62 -6.89
CA SER A 368 -0.45 -35.32 -7.31
C SER A 368 0.59 -35.79 -6.30
N VAL A 369 1.55 -36.58 -6.80
CA VAL A 369 2.76 -37.01 -6.08
C VAL A 369 4.02 -36.28 -6.58
N ALA A 370 3.86 -35.33 -7.50
CA ALA A 370 4.98 -34.61 -8.09
C ALA A 370 5.69 -33.76 -7.03
N VAL A 371 7.02 -33.87 -6.98
CA VAL A 371 7.89 -33.04 -6.16
C VAL A 371 8.34 -31.86 -7.01
N VAL A 372 8.14 -30.64 -6.50
CA VAL A 372 8.57 -29.40 -7.16
C VAL A 372 9.64 -28.75 -6.28
N ASP A 373 10.78 -28.44 -6.87
CA ASP A 373 11.83 -27.64 -6.22
C ASP A 373 11.46 -26.15 -6.30
N LEU A 374 10.81 -25.66 -5.26
CA LEU A 374 10.37 -24.26 -5.16
C LEU A 374 11.54 -23.28 -4.98
N THR A 375 12.73 -23.77 -4.55
CA THR A 375 13.93 -22.93 -4.37
C THR A 375 14.66 -22.71 -5.70
N SER A 376 14.26 -23.43 -6.76
CA SER A 376 14.87 -23.32 -8.06
C SER A 376 14.82 -21.88 -8.61
N PRO A 377 15.94 -21.34 -9.11
CA PRO A 377 15.95 -20.04 -9.79
C PRO A 377 14.92 -19.95 -10.93
N ALA A 378 14.58 -21.07 -11.57
CA ALA A 378 13.56 -21.09 -12.63
C ALA A 378 12.16 -20.77 -12.11
N VAL A 379 11.81 -21.20 -10.88
CA VAL A 379 10.54 -20.86 -10.21
C VAL A 379 10.53 -19.38 -9.83
N LEU A 380 11.62 -18.91 -9.22
CA LEU A 380 11.74 -17.54 -8.73
C LEU A 380 12.12 -16.51 -9.81
N SER A 381 12.28 -16.92 -11.08
CA SER A 381 12.54 -15.98 -12.18
C SER A 381 11.25 -15.39 -12.81
N GLY A 382 10.09 -15.87 -12.40
CA GLY A 382 8.80 -15.51 -12.97
C GLY A 382 8.42 -16.34 -14.18
N SER A 383 7.19 -16.23 -14.66
CA SER A 383 6.67 -17.00 -15.80
C SER A 383 7.28 -16.54 -17.13
N GLY A 384 7.74 -15.29 -17.20
CA GLY A 384 8.18 -14.63 -18.44
C GLY A 384 7.05 -14.37 -19.43
N GLY A 385 5.79 -14.53 -19.00
CA GLY A 385 4.61 -14.31 -19.79
C GLY A 385 4.11 -12.86 -19.76
N ARG A 386 2.80 -12.68 -20.01
CA ARG A 386 2.15 -11.35 -20.01
C ARG A 386 2.05 -10.80 -18.60
N LEU A 387 2.76 -9.69 -18.35
CA LEU A 387 2.66 -8.93 -17.11
C LEU A 387 1.47 -7.97 -17.18
N VAL A 388 0.57 -8.05 -16.21
CA VAL A 388 -0.52 -7.11 -15.99
C VAL A 388 -0.04 -6.00 -15.06
N LEU A 389 -0.20 -4.76 -15.49
CA LEU A 389 0.04 -3.55 -14.70
C LEU A 389 -1.29 -2.93 -14.29
N GLU A 390 -1.33 -2.21 -13.17
CA GLU A 390 -2.54 -1.51 -12.71
C GLU A 390 -3.12 -0.55 -13.77
N SER A 391 -2.26 0.05 -14.59
CA SER A 391 -2.65 0.96 -15.68
C SER A 391 -3.47 0.29 -16.79
N GLU A 392 -3.45 -1.04 -16.88
CA GLU A 392 -4.22 -1.83 -17.84
C GLU A 392 -5.62 -2.16 -17.31
N LEU A 393 -5.82 -2.13 -16.01
CA LEU A 393 -7.10 -2.46 -15.39
C LEU A 393 -8.14 -1.37 -15.63
N ARG A 394 -9.39 -1.77 -15.67
CA ARG A 394 -10.54 -0.89 -15.86
C ARG A 394 -11.64 -1.27 -14.86
N PRO A 395 -12.50 -0.33 -14.44
CA PRO A 395 -13.63 -0.67 -13.58
C PRO A 395 -14.57 -1.67 -14.26
N SER A 396 -15.23 -2.53 -13.49
CA SER A 396 -16.18 -3.54 -13.99
C SER A 396 -17.45 -2.96 -14.57
N GLY A 397 -17.80 -1.71 -14.22
CA GLY A 397 -18.98 -0.99 -14.68
C GLY A 397 -18.66 0.42 -15.13
N ALA A 398 -19.61 1.05 -15.83
CA ALA A 398 -19.50 2.45 -16.18
C ALA A 398 -19.56 3.31 -14.90
N LEU A 399 -18.58 4.19 -14.74
CA LEU A 399 -18.57 5.19 -13.65
C LEU A 399 -19.09 6.51 -14.21
N GLU A 400 -19.97 7.18 -13.45
CA GLU A 400 -20.23 8.60 -13.68
C GLU A 400 -19.00 9.40 -13.25
N LEU A 401 -18.23 9.84 -14.24
CA LEU A 401 -17.08 10.71 -14.01
C LEU A 401 -17.58 12.16 -13.86
N ARG A 402 -17.86 12.57 -12.64
CA ARG A 402 -18.17 13.95 -12.29
C ARG A 402 -16.89 14.79 -12.28
N ALA A 403 -16.95 16.04 -12.73
CA ALA A 403 -15.84 16.97 -12.59
C ALA A 403 -15.54 17.22 -11.10
N PRO A 404 -14.27 17.40 -10.72
CA PRO A 404 -13.95 17.74 -9.33
C PRO A 404 -14.46 19.13 -8.96
N ASP A 405 -15.04 19.25 -7.77
CA ASP A 405 -15.45 20.53 -7.18
C ASP A 405 -14.23 21.29 -6.65
N ARG A 406 -13.21 20.53 -6.23
CA ARG A 406 -11.95 21.05 -5.69
C ARG A 406 -10.75 20.23 -6.17
N ALA A 407 -9.63 20.88 -6.42
CA ALA A 407 -8.39 20.24 -6.82
C ALA A 407 -7.22 20.74 -5.98
N TYR A 408 -6.34 19.81 -5.59
CA TYR A 408 -5.10 20.04 -4.88
C TYR A 408 -3.91 19.57 -5.71
N SER A 409 -2.77 20.22 -5.54
CA SER A 409 -1.50 19.79 -6.12
C SER A 409 -0.49 19.53 -5.01
N VAL A 410 0.09 18.34 -5.01
CA VAL A 410 1.05 17.88 -4.01
C VAL A 410 2.29 17.37 -4.74
N ASP A 411 3.47 17.86 -4.35
CA ASP A 411 4.74 17.42 -4.88
C ASP A 411 5.34 16.37 -3.94
N LEU A 412 5.59 15.15 -4.45
CA LEU A 412 6.31 14.11 -3.72
C LEU A 412 7.80 14.41 -3.89
N ILE A 413 8.50 14.62 -2.77
CA ILE A 413 9.89 15.10 -2.78
C ILE A 413 10.80 14.24 -1.91
N GLN A 414 12.10 14.28 -2.24
CA GLN A 414 13.18 13.86 -1.38
C GLN A 414 14.06 15.07 -1.05
N ALA A 415 14.39 15.28 0.22
CA ALA A 415 15.14 16.45 0.66
C ALA A 415 16.66 16.25 0.47
N GLY A 416 17.18 16.70 -0.65
CA GLY A 416 18.61 16.60 -1.01
C GLY A 416 19.07 15.14 -1.13
N ASP A 417 20.31 14.87 -0.67
CA ASP A 417 20.89 13.51 -0.70
C ASP A 417 20.55 12.68 0.56
N ARG A 418 19.63 13.17 1.39
CA ARG A 418 19.23 12.51 2.64
C ARG A 418 18.03 11.61 2.37
N TYR A 419 17.89 10.55 3.17
CA TYR A 419 16.68 9.72 3.20
C TYR A 419 15.58 10.44 3.99
N LEU A 420 15.20 11.63 3.51
CA LEU A 420 14.10 12.44 4.03
C LEU A 420 13.09 12.61 2.90
N TRP A 421 11.93 12.03 3.09
CA TRP A 421 10.85 12.08 2.13
C TRP A 421 9.77 13.04 2.60
N GLY A 422 8.95 13.54 1.69
CA GLY A 422 7.91 14.46 2.08
C GLY A 422 6.93 14.79 0.98
N MET A 423 5.90 15.51 1.38
CA MET A 423 4.96 16.15 0.48
C MET A 423 5.14 17.67 0.58
N ALA A 424 5.28 18.33 -0.55
CA ALA A 424 5.49 19.76 -0.65
C ALA A 424 4.43 20.43 -1.55
N GLY A 425 4.51 21.75 -1.70
CA GLY A 425 3.55 22.53 -2.48
C GLY A 425 2.60 23.34 -1.59
N ALA A 426 1.80 24.18 -2.23
CA ALA A 426 0.90 25.09 -1.51
C ALA A 426 -0.17 24.36 -0.68
N ASP A 427 -0.49 23.14 -1.09
CA ASP A 427 -1.57 22.34 -0.53
C ASP A 427 -1.10 21.16 0.35
N ALA A 428 0.24 20.97 0.48
CA ALA A 428 0.82 19.75 1.05
C ALA A 428 0.57 19.52 2.55
N GLY A 429 0.18 20.55 3.30
CA GLY A 429 0.07 20.41 4.76
C GLY A 429 -1.29 19.92 5.23
N ARG A 430 -2.38 20.39 4.60
CA ARG A 430 -3.77 20.08 4.98
C ARG A 430 -4.69 20.22 3.79
N LEU A 431 -5.20 19.10 3.33
CA LEU A 431 -6.15 19.03 2.21
C LEU A 431 -7.57 19.16 2.79
N ARG A 432 -8.17 20.35 2.73
CA ARG A 432 -9.48 20.63 3.33
C ARG A 432 -10.62 20.42 2.34
N MET A 433 -11.70 19.76 2.78
CA MET A 433 -12.84 19.44 1.94
C MET A 433 -14.14 19.52 2.72
N LYS A 434 -15.25 19.71 2.01
CA LYS A 434 -16.61 19.63 2.56
C LYS A 434 -17.26 18.34 2.16
N GLN A 435 -18.11 17.82 3.05
CA GLN A 435 -18.89 16.64 2.74
C GLN A 435 -19.70 16.84 1.45
N GLY A 436 -19.65 15.87 0.56
CA GLY A 436 -20.31 15.86 -0.75
C GLY A 436 -19.53 16.50 -1.89
N GLU A 437 -18.39 17.16 -1.63
CA GLU A 437 -17.48 17.61 -2.70
C GLU A 437 -16.81 16.40 -3.37
N ARG A 438 -16.53 16.53 -4.67
CA ARG A 438 -15.60 15.65 -5.37
C ARG A 438 -14.22 16.29 -5.38
N ILE A 439 -13.27 15.59 -4.82
CA ILE A 439 -11.90 16.07 -4.61
C ILE A 439 -10.98 15.44 -5.65
N ARG A 440 -10.11 16.24 -6.24
CA ARG A 440 -8.96 15.78 -7.02
C ARG A 440 -7.68 16.08 -6.28
N ILE A 441 -6.81 15.09 -6.16
CA ILE A 441 -5.43 15.27 -5.74
C ILE A 441 -4.52 14.94 -6.93
N VAL A 442 -3.69 15.89 -7.32
CA VAL A 442 -2.68 15.74 -8.36
C VAL A 442 -1.33 15.60 -7.66
N MET A 443 -0.72 14.45 -7.78
CA MET A 443 0.59 14.13 -7.24
C MET A 443 1.65 14.33 -8.32
N ASN A 444 2.62 15.18 -8.08
CA ASN A 444 3.80 15.34 -8.93
C ASN A 444 4.95 14.59 -8.27
N ASN A 445 5.41 13.52 -8.85
CA ASN A 445 6.55 12.79 -8.31
C ASN A 445 7.85 13.41 -8.83
N ASP A 446 8.47 14.26 -8.03
CA ASP A 446 9.74 14.93 -8.33
C ASP A 446 10.97 14.12 -7.88
N THR A 447 10.77 12.84 -7.54
CA THR A 447 11.83 11.92 -7.10
C THR A 447 12.25 10.95 -8.21
N ASP A 448 13.32 10.22 -7.99
CA ASP A 448 13.82 9.16 -8.90
C ASP A 448 13.28 7.76 -8.53
N MET A 449 12.36 7.69 -7.57
CA MET A 449 11.72 6.46 -7.11
C MET A 449 10.20 6.53 -7.28
N TRP A 450 9.57 5.39 -7.48
CA TRP A 450 8.11 5.22 -7.47
C TRP A 450 7.57 5.21 -6.03
N HIS A 451 6.30 5.61 -5.86
CA HIS A 451 5.64 5.65 -4.56
C HIS A 451 4.25 5.02 -4.63
N PRO A 452 3.93 4.00 -3.80
CA PRO A 452 2.56 3.51 -3.63
C PRO A 452 1.81 4.47 -2.70
N MET A 453 0.97 5.34 -3.30
CA MET A 453 0.25 6.38 -2.57
C MET A 453 -1.11 5.89 -2.13
N HIS A 454 -1.38 5.96 -0.83
CA HIS A 454 -2.57 5.45 -0.16
C HIS A 454 -3.40 6.55 0.51
N THR A 455 -4.73 6.37 0.48
CA THR A 455 -5.70 7.26 1.11
C THR A 455 -6.55 6.50 2.12
N HIS A 456 -6.52 6.92 3.37
CA HIS A 456 -7.37 6.35 4.40
C HIS A 456 -8.84 6.71 4.19
N GLY A 457 -9.73 5.80 4.57
CA GLY A 457 -11.16 6.01 4.65
C GLY A 457 -11.90 6.27 3.35
N HIS A 458 -11.22 6.29 2.21
CA HIS A 458 -11.78 6.59 0.90
C HIS A 458 -11.27 5.65 -0.17
N THR A 459 -12.18 5.28 -1.07
CA THR A 459 -11.82 4.67 -2.36
C THR A 459 -11.80 5.76 -3.42
N PHE A 460 -10.65 5.97 -4.06
CA PHE A 460 -10.52 6.93 -5.15
C PHE A 460 -10.64 6.27 -6.53
N SER A 461 -10.95 7.06 -7.53
CA SER A 461 -10.85 6.69 -8.94
C SER A 461 -9.59 7.28 -9.55
N VAL A 462 -8.95 6.55 -10.49
CA VAL A 462 -7.78 7.00 -11.25
C VAL A 462 -8.23 7.39 -12.66
N PRO A 463 -8.37 8.69 -12.98
CA PRO A 463 -8.91 9.13 -14.27
C PRO A 463 -8.11 8.64 -15.48
N SER A 464 -6.76 8.60 -15.38
CA SER A 464 -5.86 8.10 -16.42
C SER A 464 -6.03 6.60 -16.70
N TYR A 465 -6.60 5.83 -15.75
CA TYR A 465 -6.89 4.40 -15.89
C TYR A 465 -8.38 4.14 -16.16
N GLY A 466 -9.07 5.13 -16.76
CA GLY A 466 -10.49 5.02 -17.11
C GLY A 466 -11.42 5.02 -15.89
N GLY A 467 -10.97 5.62 -14.79
CA GLY A 467 -11.71 5.68 -13.54
C GLY A 467 -11.58 4.42 -12.67
N LEU A 468 -10.53 3.62 -12.86
CA LEU A 468 -10.22 2.48 -11.99
C LEU A 468 -10.28 2.89 -10.53
N ARG A 469 -11.06 2.18 -9.73
CA ARG A 469 -11.21 2.44 -8.29
C ARG A 469 -10.15 1.69 -7.50
N ARG A 470 -9.49 2.39 -6.57
CA ARG A 470 -8.43 1.87 -5.72
C ARG A 470 -8.36 2.65 -4.40
N ASP A 471 -7.57 2.18 -3.47
CA ASP A 471 -7.12 2.95 -2.30
C ASP A 471 -5.61 3.18 -2.30
N THR A 472 -4.85 2.45 -3.15
CA THR A 472 -3.41 2.55 -3.29
C THR A 472 -3.01 2.56 -4.77
N VAL A 473 -2.26 3.59 -5.24
CA VAL A 473 -1.84 3.73 -6.64
C VAL A 473 -0.34 3.99 -6.74
N ILE A 474 0.31 3.39 -7.75
CA ILE A 474 1.73 3.61 -8.02
C ILE A 474 1.93 4.94 -8.76
N VAL A 475 2.69 5.85 -8.18
CA VAL A 475 3.13 7.08 -8.83
C VAL A 475 4.57 6.90 -9.30
N LEU A 476 4.76 6.76 -10.61
CA LEU A 476 6.08 6.50 -11.21
C LEU A 476 7.02 7.70 -11.07
N PRO A 477 8.36 7.48 -11.10
CA PRO A 477 9.36 8.55 -11.03
C PRO A 477 9.14 9.61 -12.12
N ARG A 478 9.29 10.88 -11.74
CA ARG A 478 9.24 12.01 -12.68
C ARG A 478 7.94 12.09 -13.49
N THR A 479 6.84 11.56 -12.94
CA THR A 479 5.51 11.61 -13.57
C THR A 479 4.49 12.29 -12.67
N GLN A 480 3.31 12.55 -13.25
CA GLN A 480 2.16 13.08 -12.55
C GLN A 480 1.04 12.04 -12.51
N MET A 481 0.38 11.90 -11.37
CA MET A 481 -0.79 11.05 -11.18
C MET A 481 -1.92 11.86 -10.53
N ALA A 482 -3.13 11.71 -11.06
CA ALA A 482 -4.32 12.29 -10.44
C ALA A 482 -5.23 11.20 -9.90
N ILE A 483 -5.79 11.45 -8.73
CA ILE A 483 -6.84 10.65 -8.11
C ILE A 483 -8.06 11.52 -7.82
N ASP A 484 -9.26 10.97 -7.96
CA ASP A 484 -10.52 11.63 -7.66
C ASP A 484 -11.33 10.78 -6.68
N PHE A 485 -11.86 11.38 -5.62
CA PHE A 485 -12.77 10.72 -4.70
C PHE A 485 -13.91 11.64 -4.28
N ASP A 486 -15.03 11.05 -3.85
CA ASP A 486 -16.11 11.79 -3.26
C ASP A 486 -15.89 11.90 -1.75
N ALA A 487 -16.02 13.11 -1.21
CA ALA A 487 -15.88 13.38 0.21
C ALA A 487 -17.16 12.94 0.95
N ASP A 488 -17.33 11.63 1.15
CA ASP A 488 -18.53 11.01 1.73
C ASP A 488 -18.31 10.38 3.11
N ASN A 489 -17.06 10.38 3.60
CA ASN A 489 -16.69 9.82 4.88
C ASN A 489 -16.06 10.90 5.79
N PRO A 490 -16.87 11.66 6.57
CA PRO A 490 -16.39 12.81 7.33
C PRO A 490 -15.40 12.43 8.43
N GLY A 491 -14.45 13.36 8.70
CA GLY A 491 -13.45 13.21 9.75
C GLY A 491 -12.08 13.76 9.35
N ARG A 492 -11.03 13.19 9.92
CA ARG A 492 -9.62 13.47 9.62
C ARG A 492 -8.95 12.19 9.18
N TRP A 493 -8.28 12.21 8.03
CA TRP A 493 -7.72 11.02 7.41
C TRP A 493 -6.28 11.25 7.00
N MET A 494 -5.51 10.19 6.90
CA MET A 494 -4.17 10.25 6.33
C MET A 494 -4.18 10.02 4.83
N PHE A 495 -3.20 10.63 4.17
CA PHE A 495 -2.79 10.39 2.81
C PHE A 495 -1.27 10.27 2.79
N HIS A 496 -0.73 9.09 2.44
CA HIS A 496 0.69 8.83 2.60
C HIS A 496 1.24 7.81 1.58
N CYS A 497 2.56 7.77 1.46
CA CYS A 497 3.25 6.69 0.77
C CYS A 497 3.19 5.41 1.61
N HIS A 498 2.87 4.28 1.01
CA HIS A 498 2.82 3.00 1.72
C HIS A 498 4.14 2.20 1.67
N ASN A 499 5.23 2.76 1.15
CA ASN A 499 6.56 2.33 1.54
C ASN A 499 6.77 2.78 2.99
N ALA A 500 6.88 1.82 3.92
CA ALA A 500 6.89 2.10 5.36
C ALA A 500 8.04 3.04 5.76
N TYR A 501 9.19 2.91 5.13
CA TYR A 501 10.35 3.76 5.40
C TYR A 501 10.22 5.16 4.82
N HIS A 502 9.55 5.33 3.66
CA HIS A 502 9.21 6.65 3.13
C HIS A 502 8.19 7.37 4.00
N PHE A 503 7.20 6.63 4.51
CA PHE A 503 6.20 7.15 5.43
C PHE A 503 6.85 7.64 6.72
N GLU A 504 7.66 6.82 7.38
CA GLU A 504 8.37 7.18 8.61
C GLU A 504 9.38 8.33 8.40
N ALA A 505 9.92 8.45 7.19
CA ALA A 505 10.81 9.54 6.81
C ALA A 505 10.06 10.80 6.33
N GLY A 506 8.70 10.82 6.37
CA GLY A 506 7.92 12.04 6.24
C GLY A 506 6.98 12.17 5.04
N MET A 507 6.81 11.13 4.19
CA MET A 507 5.93 11.23 3.03
C MET A 507 4.46 11.02 3.40
N THR A 508 3.86 12.02 4.05
CA THR A 508 2.48 12.02 4.53
C THR A 508 1.85 13.42 4.48
N ALA A 509 0.53 13.47 4.41
CA ALA A 509 -0.34 14.64 4.53
C ALA A 509 -1.68 14.25 5.16
N ASP A 510 -2.44 15.23 5.62
CA ASP A 510 -3.74 15.03 6.24
C ASP A 510 -4.89 15.54 5.36
N LEU A 511 -5.97 14.76 5.31
CA LEU A 511 -7.26 15.13 4.73
C LEU A 511 -8.19 15.60 5.84
N HIS A 512 -8.72 16.81 5.75
CA HIS A 512 -9.56 17.42 6.79
C HIS A 512 -10.93 17.79 6.25
N TYR A 513 -11.97 17.21 6.82
CA TYR A 513 -13.31 17.68 6.58
C TYR A 513 -13.60 18.95 7.39
N VAL A 514 -14.26 19.91 6.74
CA VAL A 514 -14.67 21.19 7.35
C VAL A 514 -16.17 21.41 7.13
N ARG A 515 -16.80 22.14 8.10
CA ARG A 515 -18.22 22.54 8.06
C ARG A 515 -18.47 23.71 7.13
#